data_292490d932cada89fcad343f718799e2
#
_entry.id   292490d932cada89fcad343f718799e2
#
_cell.length_a   1.000
_cell.length_b   1.000
_cell.length_c   1.000
_cell.angle_alpha   90.00
_cell.angle_beta   90.00
_cell.angle_gamma   90.00
#
_symmetry.space_group_name_H-M   'P 1'
#
loop_
_entity.id
_entity.type
_entity.pdbx_description
1 polymer ?
#
loop_
_entity_poly.entity_id
_entity_poly.type
_entity_poly.pdbx_seq_one_letter_code
_entity_poly.pdbx_strand_id
1 'polypeptide(L)'
;MKNTSHNTAYPNAWKKAPFIENDFLRWLLFLGVAIYLAAALGTMDIDIQRIKEGLPRAQRFLDSFFPPNFADHRGVVWEGIAESIWMAIISTVAGIALSVPVGLGAARNLAPAWVYFICRGIIAGSRTFPEIILAIFAVKLFGFGPFAGFVALALGTIGFYAKLLAEDIENCSASQAEAVKAT
;
A
#
# COMPACT_ATOMS: atom_id res chain seq x y z
N MET A 1 -12.33 38.13 58.84
CA MET A 1 -11.53 37.38 57.86
C MET A 1 -12.48 36.57 57.01
N LYS A 2 -12.78 37.03 55.78
CA LYS A 2 -13.70 36.41 54.84
C LYS A 2 -12.88 35.54 53.87
N ASN A 3 -13.07 34.24 53.99
CA ASN A 3 -12.40 33.24 53.15
C ASN A 3 -13.14 33.16 51.82
N THR A 4 -12.61 33.80 50.80
CA THR A 4 -13.08 33.70 49.40
C THR A 4 -12.39 32.52 48.77
N SER A 5 -13.03 31.35 48.82
CA SER A 5 -12.65 30.19 47.98
C SER A 5 -12.92 30.53 46.53
N HIS A 6 -11.85 30.81 45.77
CA HIS A 6 -11.90 30.83 44.30
C HIS A 6 -12.15 29.42 43.78
N ASN A 7 -13.41 29.16 43.51
CA ASN A 7 -13.84 27.97 42.80
C ASN A 7 -13.58 28.20 41.30
N THR A 8 -12.36 27.94 40.82
CA THR A 8 -12.05 27.90 39.39
C THR A 8 -12.62 26.62 38.82
N ALA A 9 -13.94 26.64 38.60
CA ALA A 9 -14.54 25.66 37.70
C ALA A 9 -13.92 25.83 36.32
N TYR A 10 -13.16 24.83 35.85
CA TYR A 10 -12.69 24.78 34.48
C TYR A 10 -13.92 24.69 33.57
N PRO A 11 -14.21 25.70 32.75
CA PRO A 11 -15.35 25.63 31.85
C PRO A 11 -14.97 24.73 30.67
N ASN A 12 -15.79 23.74 30.49
CA ASN A 12 -15.99 23.01 29.25
C ASN A 12 -14.96 21.91 28.90
N ALA A 13 -15.38 20.69 29.17
CA ALA A 13 -15.00 19.58 28.33
C ALA A 13 -15.17 20.01 26.87
N TRP A 14 -14.11 19.88 26.07
CA TRP A 14 -14.09 20.15 24.64
C TRP A 14 -15.17 19.32 23.97
N LYS A 15 -16.34 19.90 23.75
CA LYS A 15 -17.35 19.29 22.89
C LYS A 15 -16.86 19.51 21.46
N LYS A 16 -16.57 18.41 20.74
CA LYS A 16 -16.28 18.46 19.32
C LYS A 16 -17.40 19.22 18.64
N ALA A 17 -17.08 20.37 18.02
CA ALA A 17 -18.06 21.09 17.25
C ALA A 17 -18.62 20.15 16.16
N PRO A 18 -19.93 20.03 15.98
CA PRO A 18 -20.50 19.23 14.92
C PRO A 18 -20.04 19.82 13.59
N PHE A 19 -19.64 18.97 12.65
CA PHE A 19 -19.13 19.37 11.34
C PHE A 19 -20.14 20.22 10.53
N ILE A 20 -21.42 20.11 10.88
CA ILE A 20 -22.53 20.90 10.31
C ILE A 20 -23.36 21.39 11.50
N GLU A 21 -23.32 22.70 11.77
CA GLU A 21 -24.05 23.34 12.87
C GLU A 21 -25.58 23.34 12.67
N ASN A 22 -26.03 23.26 11.43
CA ASN A 22 -27.43 23.31 11.08
C ASN A 22 -28.03 21.91 11.03
N ASP A 23 -28.88 21.58 12.00
CA ASP A 23 -29.54 20.25 12.10
C ASP A 23 -30.37 19.93 10.85
N PHE A 24 -30.99 20.93 10.24
CA PHE A 24 -31.73 20.76 9.00
C PHE A 24 -30.84 20.38 7.83
N LEU A 25 -29.66 21.01 7.71
CA LEU A 25 -28.70 20.70 6.65
C LEU A 25 -28.12 19.30 6.83
N ARG A 26 -27.90 18.89 8.08
CA ARG A 26 -27.45 17.54 8.43
C ARG A 26 -28.44 16.47 8.01
N TRP A 27 -29.74 16.67 8.32
CA TRP A 27 -30.80 15.76 7.90
C TRP A 27 -30.97 15.71 6.38
N LEU A 28 -30.88 16.85 5.73
CA LEU A 28 -30.95 16.93 4.26
C LEU A 28 -29.78 16.21 3.59
N LEU A 29 -28.59 16.29 4.17
CA LEU A 29 -27.41 15.57 3.70
C LEU A 29 -27.56 14.06 3.88
N PHE A 30 -28.03 13.61 5.05
CA PHE A 30 -28.32 12.18 5.27
C PHE A 30 -29.38 11.65 4.33
N LEU A 31 -30.44 12.42 4.10
CA LEU A 31 -31.49 12.07 3.14
C LEU A 31 -30.93 12.00 1.72
N GLY A 32 -30.11 12.97 1.31
CA GLY A 32 -29.44 12.98 0.00
C GLY A 32 -28.53 11.76 -0.20
N VAL A 33 -27.73 11.42 0.79
CA VAL A 33 -26.87 10.22 0.76
C VAL A 33 -27.73 8.96 0.71
N ALA A 34 -28.81 8.87 1.49
CA ALA A 34 -29.71 7.73 1.47
C ALA A 34 -30.39 7.55 0.10
N ILE A 35 -30.87 8.62 -0.51
CA ILE A 35 -31.46 8.61 -1.86
C ILE A 35 -30.42 8.20 -2.89
N TYR A 36 -29.20 8.76 -2.82
CA TYR A 36 -28.10 8.40 -3.71
C TYR A 36 -27.74 6.91 -3.59
N LEU A 37 -27.62 6.39 -2.37
CA LEU A 37 -27.35 4.98 -2.15
C LEU A 37 -28.48 4.09 -2.65
N ALA A 38 -29.73 4.47 -2.39
CA ALA A 38 -30.90 3.72 -2.89
C ALA A 38 -30.95 3.72 -4.44
N ALA A 39 -30.67 4.85 -5.07
CA ALA A 39 -30.58 4.94 -6.52
C ALA A 39 -29.40 4.11 -7.07
N ALA A 40 -28.22 4.20 -6.44
CA ALA A 40 -27.06 3.41 -6.82
C ALA A 40 -27.31 1.90 -6.70
N LEU A 41 -27.96 1.46 -5.63
CA LEU A 41 -28.34 0.05 -5.44
C LEU A 41 -29.41 -0.37 -6.45
N GLY A 42 -30.33 0.52 -6.82
CA GLY A 42 -31.37 0.25 -7.83
C GLY A 42 -30.83 0.18 -9.26
N THR A 43 -29.68 0.82 -9.54
CA THR A 43 -28.99 0.71 -10.85
C THR A 43 -28.04 -0.48 -10.92
N MET A 44 -27.71 -1.11 -9.79
CA MET A 44 -26.95 -2.36 -9.77
C MET A 44 -27.92 -3.52 -10.09
N ASP A 45 -27.75 -4.16 -11.24
CA ASP A 45 -28.39 -5.43 -11.55
C ASP A 45 -27.90 -6.54 -10.62
N ILE A 46 -28.39 -6.50 -9.37
CA ILE A 46 -28.10 -7.53 -8.39
C ILE A 46 -28.97 -8.74 -8.70
N ASP A 47 -28.39 -9.67 -9.44
CA ASP A 47 -29.04 -10.95 -9.74
C ASP A 47 -28.99 -11.85 -8.51
N ILE A 48 -30.04 -11.80 -7.71
CA ILE A 48 -30.22 -12.62 -6.50
C ILE A 48 -30.14 -14.12 -6.83
N GLN A 49 -30.54 -14.50 -8.06
CA GLN A 49 -30.48 -15.88 -8.51
C GLN A 49 -29.03 -16.34 -8.68
N ARG A 50 -28.15 -15.49 -9.23
CA ARG A 50 -26.72 -15.75 -9.30
C ARG A 50 -26.07 -15.89 -7.93
N ILE A 51 -26.50 -15.09 -6.96
CA ILE A 51 -26.01 -15.19 -5.57
C ILE A 51 -26.41 -16.53 -4.97
N LYS A 52 -27.68 -16.94 -5.14
CA LYS A 52 -28.17 -18.25 -4.65
C LYS A 52 -27.46 -19.43 -5.32
N GLU A 53 -27.16 -19.33 -6.59
CA GLU A 53 -26.40 -20.36 -7.32
C GLU A 53 -24.89 -20.34 -6.97
N GLY A 54 -24.39 -19.18 -6.58
CA GLY A 54 -22.99 -19.02 -6.13
C GLY A 54 -22.74 -19.61 -4.75
N LEU A 55 -23.73 -19.56 -3.86
CA LEU A 55 -23.59 -20.00 -2.47
C LEU A 55 -23.14 -21.46 -2.33
N PRO A 56 -23.75 -22.43 -3.03
CA PRO A 56 -23.29 -23.82 -2.99
C PRO A 56 -21.90 -24.04 -3.60
N ARG A 57 -21.47 -23.17 -4.53
CA ARG A 57 -20.11 -23.20 -5.09
C ARG A 57 -19.11 -22.68 -4.07
N ALA A 58 -19.43 -21.58 -3.39
CA ALA A 58 -18.61 -21.02 -2.31
C ALA A 58 -18.50 -22.03 -1.16
N GLN A 59 -19.59 -22.69 -0.77
CA GLN A 59 -19.56 -23.70 0.27
C GLN A 59 -18.65 -24.88 -0.12
N ARG A 60 -18.80 -25.45 -1.32
CA ARG A 60 -17.91 -26.52 -1.82
C ARG A 60 -16.46 -26.09 -1.88
N PHE A 61 -16.19 -24.83 -2.22
CA PHE A 61 -14.85 -24.26 -2.19
C PHE A 61 -14.31 -24.24 -0.77
N LEU A 62 -15.07 -23.76 0.21
CA LEU A 62 -14.68 -23.76 1.63
C LEU A 62 -14.50 -25.19 2.17
N ASP A 63 -15.41 -26.10 1.84
CA ASP A 63 -15.35 -27.51 2.27
C ASP A 63 -14.08 -28.20 1.71
N SER A 64 -13.57 -27.76 0.56
CA SER A 64 -12.34 -28.32 -0.01
C SER A 64 -11.07 -27.97 0.77
N PHE A 65 -11.12 -26.95 1.65
CA PHE A 65 -10.03 -26.61 2.55
C PHE A 65 -10.01 -27.45 3.85
N PHE A 66 -11.11 -28.16 4.14
CA PHE A 66 -11.26 -28.94 5.37
C PHE A 66 -11.62 -30.41 5.07
N PRO A 67 -10.88 -31.39 5.64
CA PRO A 67 -9.67 -31.26 6.44
C PRO A 67 -8.42 -31.02 5.60
N PRO A 68 -7.47 -30.17 6.07
CA PRO A 68 -6.25 -29.94 5.33
C PRO A 68 -5.38 -31.21 5.31
N ASN A 69 -5.08 -31.70 4.12
CA ASN A 69 -4.26 -32.90 3.94
C ASN A 69 -2.77 -32.52 3.83
N PHE A 70 -2.16 -32.24 4.96
CA PHE A 70 -0.71 -31.96 5.04
C PHE A 70 0.14 -33.22 4.93
N ALA A 71 -0.40 -34.39 5.20
CA ALA A 71 0.39 -35.62 5.27
C ALA A 71 0.90 -36.03 3.88
N ASP A 72 0.05 -36.00 2.87
CA ASP A 72 0.36 -36.43 1.51
C ASP A 72 1.09 -35.36 0.69
N HIS A 73 0.98 -34.09 1.09
CA HIS A 73 1.52 -32.94 0.34
C HIS A 73 2.70 -32.25 1.03
N ARG A 74 3.31 -32.88 2.05
CA ARG A 74 4.42 -32.27 2.81
C ARG A 74 5.57 -31.81 1.93
N GLY A 75 5.95 -32.61 0.94
CA GLY A 75 7.03 -32.27 0.00
C GLY A 75 6.72 -31.01 -0.79
N VAL A 76 5.55 -30.95 -1.41
CA VAL A 76 5.11 -29.80 -2.23
C VAL A 76 4.98 -28.52 -1.41
N VAL A 77 4.45 -28.64 -0.17
CA VAL A 77 4.31 -27.49 0.73
C VAL A 77 5.69 -26.97 1.14
N TRP A 78 6.63 -27.88 1.49
CA TRP A 78 7.97 -27.48 1.91
C TRP A 78 8.77 -26.86 0.77
N GLU A 79 8.71 -27.44 -0.43
CA GLU A 79 9.33 -26.87 -1.63
C GLU A 79 8.76 -25.49 -1.93
N GLY A 80 7.44 -25.31 -1.90
CA GLY A 80 6.80 -24.01 -2.15
C GLY A 80 7.18 -22.94 -1.11
N ILE A 81 7.31 -23.32 0.16
CA ILE A 81 7.78 -22.41 1.22
C ILE A 81 9.23 -22.01 0.97
N ALA A 82 10.12 -23.00 0.72
CA ALA A 82 11.52 -22.74 0.45
C ALA A 82 11.70 -21.85 -0.79
N GLU A 83 10.98 -22.15 -1.86
CA GLU A 83 10.99 -21.35 -3.10
C GLU A 83 10.53 -19.91 -2.85
N SER A 84 9.46 -19.69 -2.07
CA SER A 84 8.96 -18.38 -1.71
C SER A 84 9.96 -17.57 -0.88
N ILE A 85 10.65 -18.21 0.05
CA ILE A 85 11.69 -17.56 0.86
C ILE A 85 12.88 -17.16 -0.02
N TRP A 86 13.38 -18.06 -0.85
CA TRP A 86 14.49 -17.76 -1.76
C TRP A 86 14.11 -16.63 -2.74
N MET A 87 12.92 -16.69 -3.31
CA MET A 87 12.42 -15.66 -4.20
C MET A 87 12.34 -14.29 -3.50
N ALA A 88 11.84 -14.24 -2.25
CA ALA A 88 11.77 -13.01 -1.48
C ALA A 88 13.17 -12.43 -1.20
N ILE A 89 14.14 -13.26 -0.81
CA ILE A 89 15.52 -12.82 -0.53
C ILE A 89 16.17 -12.28 -1.81
N ILE A 90 16.14 -13.06 -2.89
CA ILE A 90 16.83 -12.71 -4.13
C ILE A 90 16.20 -11.45 -4.76
N SER A 91 14.86 -11.34 -4.77
CA SER A 91 14.18 -10.15 -5.31
C SER A 91 14.46 -8.90 -4.49
N THR A 92 14.54 -9.03 -3.16
CA THR A 92 14.88 -7.91 -2.27
C THR A 92 16.31 -7.44 -2.52
N VAL A 93 17.29 -8.36 -2.56
CA VAL A 93 18.68 -8.00 -2.82
C VAL A 93 18.85 -7.34 -4.19
N ALA A 94 18.26 -7.94 -5.22
CA ALA A 94 18.30 -7.36 -6.58
C ALA A 94 17.58 -6.00 -6.65
N GLY A 95 16.42 -5.88 -6.02
CA GLY A 95 15.64 -4.64 -5.95
C GLY A 95 16.40 -3.52 -5.25
N ILE A 96 17.03 -3.81 -4.11
CA ILE A 96 17.87 -2.85 -3.37
C ILE A 96 19.09 -2.46 -4.22
N ALA A 97 19.80 -3.44 -4.79
CA ALA A 97 20.98 -3.17 -5.61
C ALA A 97 20.68 -2.25 -6.81
N LEU A 98 19.52 -2.44 -7.44
CA LEU A 98 19.04 -1.57 -8.52
C LEU A 98 18.49 -0.24 -8.03
N SER A 99 17.95 -0.20 -6.81
CA SER A 99 17.40 1.02 -6.20
C SER A 99 18.49 2.05 -5.86
N VAL A 100 19.68 1.60 -5.49
CA VAL A 100 20.78 2.50 -5.10
C VAL A 100 21.15 3.46 -6.22
N PRO A 101 21.53 3.01 -7.44
CA PRO A 101 21.88 3.93 -8.51
C PRO A 101 20.70 4.81 -8.96
N VAL A 102 19.48 4.25 -8.94
CA VAL A 102 18.27 5.03 -9.29
C VAL A 102 17.99 6.08 -8.23
N GLY A 103 18.11 5.75 -6.94
CA GLY A 103 17.90 6.68 -5.82
C GLY A 103 18.93 7.82 -5.81
N LEU A 104 20.22 7.49 -6.00
CA LEU A 104 21.28 8.48 -6.13
C LEU A 104 21.05 9.42 -7.32
N GLY A 105 20.64 8.87 -8.47
CA GLY A 105 20.28 9.65 -9.65
C GLY A 105 19.00 10.47 -9.50
N ALA A 106 18.09 10.07 -8.61
CA ALA A 106 16.86 10.79 -8.32
C ALA A 106 16.99 11.87 -7.25
N ALA A 107 18.14 12.00 -6.61
CA ALA A 107 18.43 13.06 -5.63
C ALA A 107 18.86 14.33 -6.35
N ARG A 108 18.09 15.43 -6.15
CA ARG A 108 18.31 16.71 -6.87
C ARG A 108 19.62 17.39 -6.51
N ASN A 109 20.15 17.13 -5.31
CA ASN A 109 21.40 17.70 -4.82
C ASN A 109 22.64 16.97 -5.33
N LEU A 110 22.52 15.77 -5.92
CA LEU A 110 23.66 14.95 -6.38
C LEU A 110 23.71 14.83 -7.91
N ALA A 111 22.56 14.71 -8.56
CA ALA A 111 22.49 14.35 -9.98
C ALA A 111 22.28 15.57 -10.90
N PRO A 112 22.84 15.54 -12.14
CA PRO A 112 22.50 16.54 -13.14
C PRO A 112 21.03 16.40 -13.56
N ALA A 113 20.43 17.50 -14.04
CA ALA A 113 18.99 17.58 -14.29
C ALA A 113 18.43 16.45 -15.18
N TRP A 114 19.14 16.06 -16.22
CA TRP A 114 18.69 15.00 -17.13
C TRP A 114 18.63 13.62 -16.46
N VAL A 115 19.63 13.27 -15.61
CA VAL A 115 19.64 12.03 -14.83
C VAL A 115 18.51 12.04 -13.80
N TYR A 116 18.35 13.18 -13.12
CA TYR A 116 17.28 13.39 -12.14
C TYR A 116 15.90 13.08 -12.75
N PHE A 117 15.58 13.69 -13.89
CA PHE A 117 14.27 13.47 -14.54
C PHE A 117 14.05 12.02 -14.98
N ILE A 118 15.08 11.34 -15.49
CA ILE A 118 15.00 9.95 -15.89
C ILE A 118 14.74 9.06 -14.66
N CYS A 119 15.55 9.21 -13.61
CA CYS A 119 15.41 8.40 -12.39
C CYS A 119 14.08 8.66 -11.67
N ARG A 120 13.63 9.92 -11.60
CA ARG A 120 12.30 10.25 -11.07
C ARG A 120 11.18 9.67 -11.92
N GLY A 121 11.34 9.62 -13.23
CA GLY A 121 10.41 8.95 -14.14
C GLY A 121 10.32 7.44 -13.89
N ILE A 122 11.47 6.78 -13.68
CA ILE A 122 11.51 5.35 -13.32
C ILE A 122 10.77 5.09 -12.00
N ILE A 123 11.06 5.90 -10.96
CA ILE A 123 10.39 5.80 -9.65
C ILE A 123 8.89 6.02 -9.79
N ALA A 124 8.47 7.08 -10.51
CA ALA A 124 7.07 7.37 -10.72
C ALA A 124 6.36 6.23 -11.49
N GLY A 125 6.98 5.71 -12.53
CA GLY A 125 6.48 4.59 -13.32
C GLY A 125 6.28 3.32 -12.48
N SER A 126 7.30 2.93 -11.71
CA SER A 126 7.23 1.76 -10.82
C SER A 126 6.11 1.87 -9.76
N ARG A 127 5.78 3.08 -9.33
CA ARG A 127 4.75 3.32 -8.30
C ARG A 127 3.36 3.55 -8.87
N THR A 128 3.24 3.81 -10.15
CA THR A 128 1.94 4.02 -10.81
C THR A 128 1.16 2.71 -10.89
N PHE A 129 1.85 1.59 -11.03
CA PHE A 129 1.22 0.29 -11.12
C PHE A 129 1.25 -0.43 -9.77
N PRO A 130 0.08 -0.90 -9.27
CA PRO A 130 0.04 -1.84 -8.15
C PRO A 130 0.86 -3.09 -8.44
N GLU A 131 1.51 -3.67 -7.42
CA GLU A 131 2.36 -4.86 -7.57
C GLU A 131 1.65 -6.04 -8.23
N ILE A 132 0.34 -6.18 -8.01
CA ILE A 132 -0.49 -7.21 -8.64
C ILE A 132 -0.50 -7.05 -10.17
N ILE A 133 -0.58 -5.82 -10.68
CA ILE A 133 -0.56 -5.56 -12.13
C ILE A 133 0.81 -5.89 -12.69
N LEU A 134 1.89 -5.51 -12.00
CA LEU A 134 3.25 -5.88 -12.39
C LEU A 134 3.44 -7.40 -12.38
N ALA A 135 2.87 -8.10 -11.40
CA ALA A 135 2.91 -9.56 -11.34
C ALA A 135 2.17 -10.21 -12.53
N ILE A 136 0.96 -9.74 -12.85
CA ILE A 136 0.20 -10.24 -14.00
C ILE A 136 0.97 -9.99 -15.31
N PHE A 137 1.58 -8.81 -15.44
CA PHE A 137 2.38 -8.47 -16.61
C PHE A 137 3.62 -9.36 -16.72
N ALA A 138 4.33 -9.58 -15.60
CA ALA A 138 5.48 -10.47 -15.55
C ALA A 138 5.11 -11.92 -15.91
N VAL A 139 3.97 -12.42 -15.40
CA VAL A 139 3.45 -13.75 -15.75
C VAL A 139 3.11 -13.84 -17.25
N LYS A 140 2.56 -12.78 -17.83
CA LYS A 140 2.25 -12.75 -19.27
C LYS A 140 3.51 -12.76 -20.15
N LEU A 141 4.60 -12.12 -19.68
CA LEU A 141 5.85 -12.06 -20.42
C LEU A 141 6.71 -13.32 -20.26
N PHE A 142 6.81 -13.82 -19.02
CA PHE A 142 7.77 -14.87 -18.65
C PHE A 142 7.11 -16.23 -18.36
N GLY A 143 5.78 -16.28 -18.33
CA GLY A 143 5.04 -17.45 -17.93
C GLY A 143 4.84 -17.55 -16.40
N PHE A 144 4.05 -18.55 -15.99
CA PHE A 144 3.87 -18.87 -14.57
C PHE A 144 5.17 -19.47 -14.01
N GLY A 145 5.67 -18.89 -12.92
CA GLY A 145 6.84 -19.40 -12.24
C GLY A 145 7.50 -18.37 -11.31
N PRO A 146 8.51 -18.81 -10.54
CA PRO A 146 9.22 -17.97 -9.56
C PRO A 146 9.88 -16.75 -10.19
N PHE A 147 10.33 -16.87 -11.44
CA PHE A 147 10.98 -15.77 -12.15
C PHE A 147 10.04 -14.58 -12.38
N ALA A 148 8.77 -14.84 -12.70
CA ALA A 148 7.78 -13.77 -12.85
C ALA A 148 7.55 -13.04 -11.52
N GLY A 149 7.46 -13.79 -10.40
CA GLY A 149 7.37 -13.23 -9.06
C GLY A 149 8.60 -12.39 -8.68
N PHE A 150 9.80 -12.91 -8.96
CA PHE A 150 11.06 -12.20 -8.77
C PHE A 150 11.06 -10.85 -9.50
N VAL A 151 10.71 -10.81 -10.77
CA VAL A 151 10.69 -9.57 -11.56
C VAL A 151 9.68 -8.57 -10.99
N ALA A 152 8.47 -9.03 -10.65
CA ALA A 152 7.43 -8.16 -10.10
C ALA A 152 7.85 -7.53 -8.76
N LEU A 153 8.39 -8.34 -7.84
CA LEU A 153 8.85 -7.89 -6.54
C LEU A 153 10.08 -6.95 -6.66
N ALA A 154 11.04 -7.27 -7.54
CA ALA A 154 12.20 -6.42 -7.75
C ALA A 154 11.81 -5.03 -8.30
N LEU A 155 10.88 -4.97 -9.26
CA LEU A 155 10.38 -3.70 -9.80
C LEU A 155 9.63 -2.88 -8.74
N GLY A 156 8.78 -3.52 -7.93
CA GLY A 156 8.09 -2.86 -6.82
C GLY A 156 9.09 -2.30 -5.80
N THR A 157 10.11 -3.07 -5.47
CA THR A 157 11.19 -2.68 -4.54
C THR A 157 11.94 -1.44 -5.05
N ILE A 158 12.27 -1.37 -6.34
CA ILE A 158 12.95 -0.20 -6.93
C ILE A 158 12.13 1.08 -6.71
N GLY A 159 10.83 1.06 -7.00
CA GLY A 159 9.97 2.23 -6.83
C GLY A 159 9.90 2.73 -5.40
N PHE A 160 9.92 1.82 -4.43
CA PHE A 160 9.84 2.15 -3.02
C PHE A 160 11.18 2.63 -2.45
N TYR A 161 12.22 1.80 -2.54
CA TYR A 161 13.53 2.10 -1.94
C TYR A 161 14.26 3.26 -2.62
N ALA A 162 14.23 3.34 -3.95
CA ALA A 162 14.89 4.44 -4.64
C ALA A 162 14.25 5.79 -4.29
N LYS A 163 12.93 5.82 -4.07
CA LYS A 163 12.25 7.04 -3.61
C LYS A 163 12.69 7.43 -2.22
N LEU A 164 12.65 6.50 -1.26
CA LEU A 164 13.06 6.78 0.12
C LEU A 164 14.51 7.25 0.17
N LEU A 165 15.40 6.56 -0.53
CA LEU A 165 16.81 6.92 -0.59
C LEU A 165 17.02 8.34 -1.15
N ALA A 166 16.32 8.69 -2.22
CA ALA A 166 16.41 10.03 -2.82
C ALA A 166 15.91 11.12 -1.85
N GLU A 167 14.79 10.86 -1.16
CA GLU A 167 14.21 11.78 -0.18
C GLU A 167 15.12 11.96 1.04
N ASP A 168 15.72 10.88 1.55
CA ASP A 168 16.67 10.95 2.65
C ASP A 168 17.93 11.75 2.30
N ILE A 169 18.45 11.55 1.09
CA ILE A 169 19.61 12.32 0.59
C ILE A 169 19.26 13.78 0.42
N GLU A 170 18.08 14.11 -0.11
CA GLU A 170 17.64 15.50 -0.27
C GLU A 170 17.39 16.21 1.07
N ASN A 171 16.97 15.47 2.10
CA ASN A 171 16.72 15.98 3.45
C ASN A 171 17.99 16.10 4.33
N CYS A 172 19.12 15.59 3.85
CA CYS A 172 20.38 15.70 4.57
C CYS A 172 20.80 17.17 4.70
N SER A 173 20.96 17.67 5.94
CA SER A 173 21.33 19.07 6.17
C SER A 173 22.78 19.34 5.81
N ALA A 174 23.08 20.57 5.34
CA ALA A 174 24.44 21.00 4.99
C ALA A 174 25.42 20.85 6.18
N SER A 175 24.95 21.10 7.40
CA SER A 175 25.74 20.93 8.62
C SER A 175 26.15 19.48 8.90
N GLN A 176 25.30 18.51 8.58
CA GLN A 176 25.63 17.08 8.69
C GLN A 176 26.69 16.68 7.65
N ALA A 177 26.56 17.17 6.43
CA ALA A 177 27.56 16.93 5.38
C ALA A 177 28.91 17.56 5.68
N GLU A 178 28.93 18.75 6.30
CA GLU A 178 30.16 19.43 6.76
C GLU A 178 30.81 18.69 7.93
N ALA A 179 30.03 18.18 8.89
CA ALA A 179 30.55 17.40 10.01
C ALA A 179 31.29 16.14 9.55
N VAL A 180 30.76 15.45 8.53
CA VAL A 180 31.43 14.27 7.94
C VAL A 180 32.69 14.65 7.18
N LYS A 181 32.75 15.82 6.53
CA LYS A 181 33.96 16.31 5.86
C LYS A 181 35.07 16.75 6.81
N ALA A 182 34.72 17.12 8.05
CA ALA A 182 35.65 17.56 9.07
C ALA A 182 36.36 16.40 9.80
N THR A 183 35.89 15.18 9.63
CA THR A 183 36.55 13.97 10.16
C THR A 183 37.39 13.28 9.13
#